data_301857c74a7a4d937079264e0bb33790
#
_entry.id   301857c74a7a4d937079264e0bb33790
#
_cell.length_a   1.000
_cell.length_b   1.000
_cell.length_c   1.000
_cell.angle_alpha   90.00
_cell.angle_beta   90.00
_cell.angle_gamma   90.00
#
_symmetry.space_group_name_H-M   'P 1'
#
loop_
_entity.id
_entity.type
_entity.pdbx_description
1 polymer ?
#
loop_
_entity_poly.entity_id
_entity_poly.type
_entity_poly.pdbx_seq_one_letter_code
_entity_poly.pdbx_strand_id
1 'polypeptide(L)'
;MKLLFLACLSPKTGNCTTAERIRAHIESAGHTCELRDAADFKSSAEVASLIEQKPPFEGAIAIHLFKGGRLLLDTQVPFGVVFGGTDINEDVKVEQKRAVMEQVLLKARFAVAFTDKLKAEAEVFLVAMIHSSVLTLLVLVLTYDHFKPSVSGEDVEDLHVFLLVCGLRRVKDPLYLLEAFSEWHTENPLVVLIIIGPKVMLLLLCFSRSAGVYLAQERSQEELHAAMRRSAALVNSSVSEGMSAAILEAMDLEVPVVARDIPGNTAVVQHEVTGLLYSSPQEFVRVSQRLLVDGELRERVVANGKRYVEEHHSLDHEREAYQRLVDTLH
;
A
#
# COMPACT_ATOMS: atom_id res chain seq x y z
N MET A 1 15.54 0.93 -23.85
CA MET A 1 15.73 -0.45 -23.31
C MET A 1 14.43 -1.22 -23.31
N LYS A 2 14.51 -2.54 -23.45
CA LYS A 2 13.40 -3.47 -23.15
C LYS A 2 13.63 -4.09 -21.79
N LEU A 3 12.72 -3.84 -20.85
CA LEU A 3 12.81 -4.26 -19.46
C LEU A 3 11.78 -5.34 -19.13
N LEU A 4 12.18 -6.34 -18.34
CA LEU A 4 11.28 -7.30 -17.71
C LEU A 4 10.91 -6.79 -16.32
N PHE A 5 9.63 -6.75 -16.00
CA PHE A 5 9.17 -6.35 -14.67
C PHE A 5 8.35 -7.48 -14.01
N LEU A 6 8.86 -8.03 -12.91
CA LEU A 6 8.24 -9.11 -12.14
C LEU A 6 7.54 -8.56 -10.90
N ALA A 7 6.25 -8.84 -10.77
CA ALA A 7 5.46 -8.47 -9.58
C ALA A 7 4.36 -9.51 -9.31
N CYS A 8 3.80 -9.52 -8.10
CA CYS A 8 2.58 -10.28 -7.84
C CYS A 8 1.39 -9.49 -8.38
N LEU A 9 0.78 -9.96 -9.46
CA LEU A 9 -0.24 -9.25 -10.21
C LEU A 9 -1.69 -9.66 -9.87
N SER A 10 -1.92 -10.18 -8.68
CA SER A 10 -3.31 -10.44 -8.26
C SER A 10 -4.15 -9.18 -8.48
N PRO A 11 -5.27 -9.27 -9.22
CA PRO A 11 -6.09 -8.12 -9.56
C PRO A 11 -6.51 -7.32 -8.33
N LYS A 12 -6.59 -5.99 -8.47
CA LYS A 12 -7.07 -5.06 -7.43
C LYS A 12 -6.29 -5.15 -6.11
N THR A 13 -5.01 -5.47 -6.16
CA THR A 13 -4.09 -5.41 -5.02
C THR A 13 -3.16 -4.21 -5.14
N GLY A 14 -2.71 -3.67 -4.00
CA GLY A 14 -1.73 -2.60 -3.99
C GLY A 14 -0.44 -2.92 -4.77
N ASN A 15 -0.03 -4.19 -4.83
CA ASN A 15 1.11 -4.61 -5.64
C ASN A 15 0.85 -4.46 -7.13
N CYS A 16 -0.33 -4.84 -7.61
CA CYS A 16 -0.70 -4.71 -9.01
C CYS A 16 -0.74 -3.23 -9.42
N THR A 17 -1.45 -2.40 -8.65
CA THR A 17 -1.52 -0.95 -8.90
C THR A 17 -0.14 -0.29 -8.87
N THR A 18 0.72 -0.66 -7.90
CA THR A 18 2.09 -0.16 -7.81
C THR A 18 2.93 -0.57 -9.02
N ALA A 19 2.84 -1.84 -9.44
CA ALA A 19 3.58 -2.34 -10.60
C ALA A 19 3.16 -1.63 -11.89
N GLU A 20 1.86 -1.44 -12.12
CA GLU A 20 1.34 -0.73 -13.30
C GLU A 20 1.79 0.73 -13.33
N ARG A 21 1.80 1.41 -12.18
CA ARG A 21 2.28 2.79 -12.08
C ARG A 21 3.78 2.91 -12.36
N ILE A 22 4.60 2.06 -11.75
CA ILE A 22 6.06 2.02 -12.01
C ILE A 22 6.32 1.75 -13.50
N ARG A 23 5.59 0.80 -14.11
CA ARG A 23 5.66 0.55 -15.54
C ARG A 23 5.38 1.80 -16.35
N ALA A 24 4.31 2.53 -16.04
CA ALA A 24 3.96 3.75 -16.74
C ALA A 24 5.06 4.82 -16.64
N HIS A 25 5.72 4.97 -15.48
CA HIS A 25 6.85 5.87 -15.32
C HIS A 25 8.05 5.48 -16.19
N ILE A 26 8.34 4.19 -16.28
CA ILE A 26 9.42 3.65 -17.12
C ILE A 26 9.11 3.86 -18.60
N GLU A 27 7.89 3.56 -19.03
CA GLU A 27 7.46 3.72 -20.41
C GLU A 27 7.41 5.20 -20.83
N SER A 28 7.09 6.12 -19.92
CA SER A 28 7.12 7.57 -20.20
C SER A 28 8.52 8.12 -20.49
N ALA A 29 9.57 7.40 -20.12
CA ALA A 29 10.96 7.69 -20.49
C ALA A 29 11.39 7.09 -21.83
N GLY A 30 10.48 6.47 -22.58
CA GLY A 30 10.76 5.88 -23.89
C GLY A 30 11.30 4.44 -23.83
N HIS A 31 11.25 3.80 -22.68
CA HIS A 31 11.58 2.37 -22.55
C HIS A 31 10.36 1.48 -22.82
N THR A 32 10.60 0.21 -23.15
CA THR A 32 9.54 -0.82 -23.20
C THR A 32 9.59 -1.63 -21.91
N CYS A 33 8.49 -1.73 -21.17
CA CYS A 33 8.45 -2.44 -19.90
C CYS A 33 7.39 -3.56 -19.93
N GLU A 34 7.83 -4.80 -19.97
CA GLU A 34 6.95 -5.98 -20.00
C GLU A 34 6.69 -6.47 -18.57
N LEU A 35 5.46 -6.25 -18.08
CA LEU A 35 5.04 -6.68 -16.76
C LEU A 35 4.55 -8.13 -16.78
N ARG A 36 5.09 -8.97 -15.89
CA ARG A 36 4.75 -10.39 -15.74
C ARG A 36 4.46 -10.75 -14.30
N ASP A 37 3.51 -11.68 -14.09
CA ASP A 37 3.24 -12.19 -12.74
C ASP A 37 4.38 -13.11 -12.29
N ALA A 38 4.96 -12.79 -11.15
CA ALA A 38 5.99 -13.64 -10.52
C ALA A 38 5.48 -15.05 -10.17
N ALA A 39 4.18 -15.22 -10.00
CA ALA A 39 3.55 -16.51 -9.71
C ALA A 39 3.54 -17.46 -10.92
N ASP A 40 3.70 -16.95 -12.14
CA ASP A 40 3.76 -17.76 -13.36
C ASP A 40 5.07 -18.54 -13.49
N PHE A 41 6.12 -18.17 -12.71
CA PHE A 41 7.45 -18.78 -12.80
C PHE A 41 7.76 -19.63 -11.57
N LYS A 42 8.20 -20.84 -11.83
CA LYS A 42 8.59 -21.80 -10.78
C LYS A 42 10.05 -21.65 -10.36
N SER A 43 10.90 -21.19 -11.28
CA SER A 43 12.36 -21.09 -11.07
C SER A 43 12.98 -19.86 -11.75
N SER A 44 14.16 -19.46 -11.27
CA SER A 44 14.99 -18.44 -11.91
C SER A 44 15.46 -18.83 -13.31
N ALA A 45 15.64 -20.14 -13.59
CA ALA A 45 16.01 -20.64 -14.92
C ALA A 45 14.94 -20.37 -15.97
N GLU A 46 13.65 -20.43 -15.61
CA GLU A 46 12.56 -20.09 -16.53
C GLU A 46 12.60 -18.60 -16.90
N VAL A 47 12.90 -17.73 -15.95
CA VAL A 47 13.04 -16.29 -16.18
C VAL A 47 14.31 -15.99 -16.99
N ALA A 48 15.44 -16.65 -16.71
CA ALA A 48 16.63 -16.51 -17.50
C ALA A 48 16.39 -16.86 -18.99
N SER A 49 15.68 -17.96 -19.25
CA SER A 49 15.28 -18.35 -20.62
C SER A 49 14.34 -17.34 -21.28
N LEU A 50 13.43 -16.70 -20.51
CA LEU A 50 12.56 -15.64 -21.03
C LEU A 50 13.37 -14.40 -21.43
N ILE A 51 14.38 -14.02 -20.63
CA ILE A 51 15.21 -12.83 -20.88
C ILE A 51 16.00 -12.94 -22.18
N GLU A 52 16.41 -14.14 -22.56
CA GLU A 52 17.18 -14.41 -23.79
C GLU A 52 16.32 -14.46 -25.07
N GLN A 53 14.98 -14.41 -24.97
CA GLN A 53 14.09 -14.42 -26.12
C GLN A 53 14.31 -13.17 -26.99
N LYS A 54 14.15 -13.33 -28.31
CA LYS A 54 14.34 -12.23 -29.28
C LYS A 54 13.08 -11.38 -29.43
N PRO A 55 13.14 -10.04 -29.31
CA PRO A 55 14.30 -9.27 -28.88
C PRO A 55 14.56 -9.47 -27.39
N PRO A 56 15.86 -9.58 -26.98
CA PRO A 56 16.21 -9.86 -25.58
C PRO A 56 15.82 -8.69 -24.66
N PHE A 57 15.63 -9.00 -23.40
CA PHE A 57 15.54 -7.98 -22.36
C PHE A 57 16.96 -7.48 -22.01
N GLU A 58 17.08 -6.19 -21.74
CA GLU A 58 18.33 -5.50 -21.45
C GLU A 58 18.52 -5.25 -19.95
N GLY A 59 17.43 -5.35 -19.18
CA GLY A 59 17.40 -5.20 -17.73
C GLY A 59 16.14 -5.76 -17.12
N ALA A 60 16.09 -5.84 -15.81
CA ALA A 60 14.90 -6.32 -15.09
C ALA A 60 14.64 -5.55 -13.80
N ILE A 61 13.36 -5.55 -13.37
CA ILE A 61 12.93 -5.01 -12.08
C ILE A 61 12.04 -6.05 -11.41
N ALA A 62 12.08 -6.13 -10.07
CA ALA A 62 11.15 -6.98 -9.33
C ALA A 62 10.59 -6.27 -8.10
N ILE A 63 9.30 -6.44 -7.84
CA ILE A 63 8.68 -6.12 -6.54
C ILE A 63 8.74 -7.37 -5.67
N HIS A 64 9.09 -7.19 -4.41
CA HIS A 64 9.44 -8.19 -3.41
C HIS A 64 10.75 -8.93 -3.69
N LEU A 65 11.66 -8.85 -2.72
CA LEU A 65 12.97 -9.48 -2.81
C LEU A 65 12.86 -11.01 -2.91
N PHE A 66 12.05 -11.62 -2.02
CA PHE A 66 11.90 -13.07 -2.03
C PHE A 66 10.98 -13.56 -3.15
N LYS A 67 9.84 -12.90 -3.39
CA LYS A 67 8.86 -13.40 -4.37
C LYS A 67 9.30 -13.18 -5.82
N GLY A 68 9.69 -11.94 -6.16
CA GLY A 68 10.12 -11.55 -7.49
C GLY A 68 11.63 -11.59 -7.68
N GLY A 69 12.39 -10.99 -6.73
CA GLY A 69 13.83 -10.85 -6.85
C GLY A 69 14.60 -12.17 -6.95
N ARG A 70 14.18 -13.22 -6.20
CA ARG A 70 14.78 -14.55 -6.29
C ARG A 70 14.79 -15.13 -7.72
N LEU A 71 13.81 -14.75 -8.52
CA LEU A 71 13.68 -15.21 -9.90
C LEU A 71 14.67 -14.56 -10.85
N LEU A 72 15.35 -13.48 -10.42
CA LEU A 72 16.35 -12.75 -11.19
C LEU A 72 17.79 -13.20 -10.86
N LEU A 73 17.99 -14.10 -9.90
CA LEU A 73 19.33 -14.47 -9.41
C LEU A 73 20.21 -15.13 -10.47
N ASP A 74 19.65 -15.88 -11.42
CA ASP A 74 20.37 -16.59 -12.47
C ASP A 74 20.39 -15.84 -13.80
N THR A 75 19.84 -14.62 -13.86
CA THR A 75 19.84 -13.80 -15.06
C THR A 75 21.18 -13.10 -15.27
N GLN A 76 21.55 -12.86 -16.53
CA GLN A 76 22.78 -12.14 -16.88
C GLN A 76 22.57 -10.64 -17.08
N VAL A 77 21.29 -10.19 -17.10
CA VAL A 77 20.99 -8.76 -17.22
C VAL A 77 21.02 -8.07 -15.87
N PRO A 78 21.41 -6.78 -15.82
CA PRO A 78 21.33 -6.00 -14.59
C PRO A 78 19.88 -5.85 -14.14
N PHE A 79 19.67 -5.83 -12.82
CA PHE A 79 18.32 -5.69 -12.28
C PHE A 79 18.26 -4.82 -11.04
N GLY A 80 17.07 -4.26 -10.79
CA GLY A 80 16.72 -3.55 -9.57
C GLY A 80 15.58 -4.23 -8.81
N VAL A 81 15.42 -3.90 -7.53
CA VAL A 81 14.37 -4.46 -6.69
C VAL A 81 13.61 -3.39 -5.91
N VAL A 82 12.36 -3.65 -5.63
CA VAL A 82 11.48 -2.81 -4.83
C VAL A 82 11.02 -3.62 -3.62
N PHE A 83 11.27 -3.10 -2.41
CA PHE A 83 10.82 -3.74 -1.18
C PHE A 83 9.31 -3.73 -1.08
N GLY A 84 8.72 -4.87 -0.75
CA GLY A 84 7.34 -4.95 -0.29
C GLY A 84 7.26 -5.07 1.23
N GLY A 85 6.11 -4.76 1.79
CA GLY A 85 5.90 -4.85 3.24
C GLY A 85 6.15 -6.25 3.80
N THR A 86 5.86 -7.32 3.04
CA THR A 86 6.12 -8.71 3.47
C THR A 86 7.60 -9.04 3.57
N ASP A 87 8.46 -8.42 2.77
CA ASP A 87 9.90 -8.68 2.82
C ASP A 87 10.46 -8.38 4.22
N ILE A 88 10.13 -7.23 4.78
CA ILE A 88 10.64 -6.76 6.07
C ILE A 88 9.82 -7.29 7.26
N ASN A 89 8.49 -7.37 7.11
CA ASN A 89 7.62 -7.74 8.24
C ASN A 89 7.51 -9.26 8.45
N GLU A 90 7.70 -10.07 7.40
CA GLU A 90 7.46 -11.52 7.43
C GLU A 90 8.66 -12.32 6.92
N ASP A 91 9.07 -12.11 5.67
CA ASP A 91 10.03 -12.98 4.98
C ASP A 91 11.44 -12.91 5.60
N VAL A 92 11.88 -11.74 6.07
CA VAL A 92 13.17 -11.56 6.76
C VAL A 92 13.31 -12.40 8.03
N LYS A 93 12.19 -12.75 8.67
CA LYS A 93 12.15 -13.55 9.90
C LYS A 93 12.37 -15.06 9.64
N VAL A 94 12.29 -15.47 8.39
CA VAL A 94 12.52 -16.86 7.96
C VAL A 94 13.93 -16.95 7.40
N GLU A 95 14.82 -17.63 8.10
CA GLU A 95 16.28 -17.68 7.79
C GLU A 95 16.57 -18.06 6.33
N GLN A 96 15.88 -19.08 5.81
CA GLN A 96 16.07 -19.51 4.42
C GLN A 96 15.66 -18.44 3.41
N LYS A 97 14.58 -17.71 3.66
CA LYS A 97 14.13 -16.62 2.79
C LYS A 97 15.07 -15.42 2.91
N ARG A 98 15.52 -15.11 4.13
CA ARG A 98 16.46 -14.04 4.39
C ARG A 98 17.76 -14.25 3.61
N ALA A 99 18.33 -15.45 3.63
CA ALA A 99 19.53 -15.76 2.88
C ALA A 99 19.38 -15.55 1.36
N VAL A 100 18.21 -15.86 0.80
CA VAL A 100 17.91 -15.59 -0.61
C VAL A 100 17.78 -14.08 -0.87
N MET A 101 17.09 -13.35 0.00
CA MET A 101 16.94 -11.90 -0.12
C MET A 101 18.29 -11.17 -0.05
N GLU A 102 19.20 -11.65 0.79
CA GLU A 102 20.58 -11.17 0.88
C GLU A 102 21.31 -11.32 -0.47
N GLN A 103 21.20 -12.49 -1.10
CA GLN A 103 21.79 -12.72 -2.43
C GLN A 103 21.19 -11.82 -3.51
N VAL A 104 19.89 -11.58 -3.46
CA VAL A 104 19.21 -10.64 -4.37
C VAL A 104 19.77 -9.23 -4.23
N LEU A 105 19.91 -8.74 -3.00
CA LEU A 105 20.44 -7.40 -2.74
C LEU A 105 21.92 -7.25 -3.16
N LEU A 106 22.73 -8.29 -2.99
CA LEU A 106 24.13 -8.28 -3.43
C LEU A 106 24.28 -8.17 -4.95
N LYS A 107 23.31 -8.66 -5.71
CA LYS A 107 23.35 -8.63 -7.18
C LYS A 107 22.57 -7.46 -7.79
N ALA A 108 21.62 -6.89 -7.05
CA ALA A 108 20.81 -5.78 -7.54
C ALA A 108 21.63 -4.50 -7.73
N ARG A 109 21.39 -3.78 -8.82
CA ARG A 109 21.99 -2.46 -9.09
C ARG A 109 21.42 -1.39 -8.19
N PHE A 110 20.14 -1.52 -7.83
CA PHE A 110 19.46 -0.63 -6.89
C PHE A 110 18.39 -1.38 -6.10
N ALA A 111 18.06 -0.85 -4.94
CA ALA A 111 16.93 -1.27 -4.14
C ALA A 111 16.09 -0.04 -3.76
N VAL A 112 14.76 -0.18 -3.80
CA VAL A 112 13.82 0.91 -3.53
C VAL A 112 13.01 0.58 -2.29
N ALA A 113 12.92 1.54 -1.36
CA ALA A 113 12.03 1.51 -0.21
C ALA A 113 11.04 2.69 -0.28
N PHE A 114 9.78 2.47 0.10
CA PHE A 114 8.73 3.49 -0.02
C PHE A 114 8.63 4.44 1.19
N THR A 115 9.32 4.16 2.29
CA THR A 115 9.34 5.02 3.49
C THR A 115 10.73 5.03 4.11
N ASP A 116 11.09 6.12 4.80
CA ASP A 116 12.34 6.21 5.58
C ASP A 116 12.45 5.09 6.60
N LYS A 117 11.33 4.70 7.22
CA LYS A 117 11.31 3.59 8.15
C LYS A 117 11.63 2.26 7.48
N LEU A 118 10.98 1.95 6.36
CA LEU A 118 11.27 0.74 5.59
C LEU A 118 12.73 0.73 5.11
N LYS A 119 13.24 1.91 4.73
CA LYS A 119 14.64 2.10 4.39
C LYS A 119 15.56 1.80 5.57
N ALA A 120 15.30 2.39 6.75
CA ALA A 120 16.10 2.18 7.95
C ALA A 120 16.07 0.70 8.42
N GLU A 121 14.91 0.05 8.38
CA GLU A 121 14.79 -1.39 8.68
C GLU A 121 15.56 -2.25 7.66
N ALA A 122 15.49 -1.89 6.38
CA ALA A 122 16.27 -2.53 5.33
C ALA A 122 17.78 -2.29 5.52
N GLU A 123 18.20 -1.09 5.91
CA GLU A 123 19.60 -0.76 6.20
C GLU A 123 20.16 -1.56 7.38
N VAL A 124 19.41 -1.74 8.47
CA VAL A 124 19.81 -2.61 9.59
C VAL A 124 20.02 -4.05 9.13
N PHE A 125 19.16 -4.55 8.27
CA PHE A 125 19.27 -5.85 7.64
C PHE A 125 20.49 -5.92 6.70
N LEU A 126 20.79 -4.82 6.00
CA LEU A 126 21.88 -4.69 5.04
C LEU A 126 23.24 -4.37 5.67
N VAL A 127 23.31 -3.64 6.80
CA VAL A 127 24.56 -3.24 7.47
C VAL A 127 25.45 -4.44 7.85
N ALA A 128 24.87 -5.60 8.03
CA ALA A 128 25.63 -6.83 8.21
C ALA A 128 26.42 -7.25 6.93
N MET A 129 26.19 -6.62 5.77
CA MET A 129 26.65 -7.14 4.47
C MET A 129 27.18 -6.12 3.46
N ILE A 130 27.15 -4.79 3.68
CA ILE A 130 27.31 -3.87 2.54
C ILE A 130 28.60 -3.06 2.53
N HIS A 131 29.19 -3.13 1.30
CA HIS A 131 30.06 -2.09 0.75
C HIS A 131 29.56 -1.51 -0.59
N SER A 132 28.37 -1.84 -1.13
CA SER A 132 28.02 -1.33 -2.46
C SER A 132 26.57 -1.46 -2.96
N SER A 133 25.55 -1.24 -2.18
CA SER A 133 24.20 -1.14 -2.77
C SER A 133 23.57 0.21 -2.47
N VAL A 134 23.15 0.93 -3.51
CA VAL A 134 22.45 2.19 -3.36
C VAL A 134 20.99 1.89 -3.00
N LEU A 135 20.64 2.04 -1.73
CA LEU A 135 19.24 2.01 -1.30
C LEU A 135 18.63 3.38 -1.57
N THR A 136 17.70 3.44 -2.52
CA THR A 136 17.01 4.66 -2.89
C THR A 136 15.65 4.72 -2.19
N LEU A 137 15.43 5.80 -1.44
CA LEU A 137 14.09 6.12 -0.94
C LEU A 137 13.24 6.61 -2.10
N LEU A 138 12.15 5.92 -2.34
CA LEU A 138 11.16 6.33 -3.30
C LEU A 138 9.78 6.37 -2.62
N VAL A 139 9.11 7.47 -2.81
CA VAL A 139 7.85 7.73 -2.16
C VAL A 139 6.68 7.35 -3.08
N LEU A 140 5.71 6.61 -2.56
CA LEU A 140 4.55 6.16 -3.30
C LEU A 140 3.64 7.34 -3.65
N VAL A 141 3.20 7.43 -4.89
CA VAL A 141 2.31 8.48 -5.37
C VAL A 141 1.03 7.90 -5.94
N LEU A 142 -0.02 8.67 -5.83
CA LEU A 142 -1.37 8.31 -6.23
C LEU A 142 -1.77 9.05 -7.51
N THR A 143 -2.30 8.31 -8.48
CA THR A 143 -2.82 8.91 -9.72
C THR A 143 -4.30 9.25 -9.55
N TYR A 144 -4.67 10.46 -9.91
CA TYR A 144 -6.04 10.92 -10.00
C TYR A 144 -6.46 11.21 -11.43
N ASP A 145 -7.52 10.55 -11.89
CA ASP A 145 -8.39 11.10 -12.90
C ASP A 145 -9.57 11.82 -12.22
N HIS A 146 -9.83 13.03 -12.66
CA HIS A 146 -10.85 13.91 -12.08
C HIS A 146 -12.25 13.36 -12.31
N PHE A 147 -12.82 12.70 -11.30
CA PHE A 147 -14.21 12.25 -11.34
C PHE A 147 -15.13 13.23 -10.62
N LYS A 148 -16.12 13.79 -11.34
CA LYS A 148 -17.25 14.50 -10.75
C LYS A 148 -18.35 13.50 -10.44
N PRO A 149 -18.69 13.25 -9.17
CA PRO A 149 -19.81 12.38 -8.86
C PRO A 149 -21.13 13.07 -9.18
N SER A 150 -21.91 12.49 -10.09
CA SER A 150 -23.32 12.80 -10.23
C SER A 150 -24.12 11.82 -9.39
N VAL A 151 -24.52 12.22 -8.20
CA VAL A 151 -25.59 11.54 -7.44
C VAL A 151 -26.46 12.59 -6.78
N SER A 152 -27.68 12.69 -7.30
CA SER A 152 -28.83 13.29 -6.62
C SER A 152 -29.45 12.24 -5.70
N GLY A 153 -29.65 12.56 -4.41
CA GLY A 153 -30.35 11.71 -3.46
C GLY A 153 -30.38 12.38 -2.10
N GLU A 154 -31.57 12.89 -1.76
CA GLU A 154 -31.90 13.48 -0.48
C GLU A 154 -31.84 12.42 0.64
N ASP A 155 -31.57 12.87 1.89
CA ASP A 155 -31.74 12.15 3.16
C ASP A 155 -30.61 11.23 3.68
N VAL A 156 -29.34 11.70 3.73
CA VAL A 156 -28.31 11.05 4.56
C VAL A 156 -27.34 12.09 5.18
N GLU A 157 -27.86 13.27 5.56
CA GLU A 157 -26.99 14.35 6.09
C GLU A 157 -26.37 14.04 7.46
N ASP A 158 -26.91 13.09 8.22
CA ASP A 158 -26.45 12.83 9.58
C ASP A 158 -25.66 11.52 9.77
N LEU A 159 -25.45 10.73 8.71
CA LEU A 159 -24.78 9.42 8.84
C LEU A 159 -23.26 9.55 8.83
N HIS A 160 -22.62 9.11 9.89
CA HIS A 160 -21.15 9.08 10.01
C HIS A 160 -20.60 7.73 9.55
N VAL A 161 -20.13 7.67 8.32
CA VAL A 161 -19.56 6.45 7.73
C VAL A 161 -18.08 6.37 8.02
N PHE A 162 -17.66 5.32 8.72
CA PHE A 162 -16.25 4.92 8.85
C PHE A 162 -15.96 3.86 7.79
N LEU A 163 -14.94 4.08 6.96
CA LEU A 163 -14.65 3.24 5.82
C LEU A 163 -13.35 2.45 6.04
N LEU A 164 -13.43 1.12 6.09
CA LEU A 164 -12.28 0.23 6.15
C LEU A 164 -12.09 -0.45 4.80
N VAL A 165 -11.01 -0.12 4.11
CA VAL A 165 -10.65 -0.69 2.82
C VAL A 165 -9.55 -1.71 3.01
N CYS A 166 -9.86 -2.99 2.82
CA CYS A 166 -8.85 -4.03 2.97
C CYS A 166 -9.16 -5.29 2.16
N GLY A 167 -8.11 -5.93 1.66
CA GLY A 167 -8.21 -7.34 1.28
C GLY A 167 -8.41 -8.20 2.54
N LEU A 168 -9.26 -9.23 2.47
CA LEU A 168 -9.56 -10.11 3.60
C LEU A 168 -8.39 -11.07 3.90
N ARG A 169 -7.23 -10.51 4.26
CA ARG A 169 -6.05 -11.25 4.73
C ARG A 169 -5.91 -11.08 6.24
N ARG A 170 -5.41 -12.12 6.95
CA ARG A 170 -5.21 -12.06 8.41
C ARG A 170 -4.43 -10.82 8.86
N VAL A 171 -3.45 -10.39 8.08
CA VAL A 171 -2.63 -9.20 8.36
C VAL A 171 -3.43 -7.90 8.36
N LYS A 172 -4.58 -7.85 7.68
CA LYS A 172 -5.47 -6.67 7.64
C LYS A 172 -6.41 -6.57 8.83
N ASP A 173 -6.60 -7.68 9.56
CA ASP A 173 -7.37 -7.80 10.79
C ASP A 173 -8.72 -7.01 10.77
N PRO A 174 -9.58 -7.24 9.76
CA PRO A 174 -10.80 -6.44 9.58
C PRO A 174 -11.82 -6.62 10.71
N LEU A 175 -11.65 -7.65 11.54
CA LEU A 175 -12.54 -7.97 12.65
C LEU A 175 -12.14 -7.29 13.96
N TYR A 176 -10.95 -6.70 14.04
CA TYR A 176 -10.39 -6.13 15.26
C TYR A 176 -11.26 -5.10 15.97
N LEU A 177 -12.03 -4.35 15.19
CA LEU A 177 -12.84 -3.25 15.71
C LEU A 177 -14.32 -3.61 15.92
N LEU A 178 -14.76 -4.80 15.50
CA LEU A 178 -16.19 -5.11 15.38
C LEU A 178 -16.95 -5.00 16.70
N GLU A 179 -16.42 -5.53 17.79
CA GLU A 179 -17.08 -5.53 19.09
C GLU A 179 -17.25 -4.09 19.61
N ALA A 180 -16.16 -3.35 19.72
CA ALA A 180 -16.20 -1.97 20.21
C ALA A 180 -17.02 -1.03 19.29
N PHE A 181 -16.97 -1.27 17.97
CA PHE A 181 -17.80 -0.51 17.04
C PHE A 181 -19.29 -0.81 17.18
N SER A 182 -19.62 -2.08 17.39
CA SER A 182 -21.01 -2.51 17.62
C SER A 182 -21.62 -1.91 18.90
N GLU A 183 -20.81 -1.86 19.97
CA GLU A 183 -21.20 -1.16 21.22
C GLU A 183 -21.46 0.33 20.95
N TRP A 184 -20.52 0.99 20.26
CA TRP A 184 -20.67 2.40 19.90
C TRP A 184 -21.88 2.67 19.00
N HIS A 185 -22.13 1.81 18.02
CA HIS A 185 -23.35 1.92 17.17
C HIS A 185 -24.65 1.79 18.00
N THR A 186 -24.66 0.96 19.04
CA THR A 186 -25.81 0.81 19.92
C THR A 186 -26.09 2.12 20.68
N GLU A 187 -25.05 2.84 21.08
CA GLU A 187 -25.15 4.15 21.74
C GLU A 187 -25.48 5.27 20.75
N ASN A 188 -24.96 5.20 19.52
CA ASN A 188 -25.17 6.16 18.44
C ASN A 188 -25.45 5.45 17.12
N PRO A 189 -26.73 5.21 16.76
CA PRO A 189 -27.08 4.53 15.52
C PRO A 189 -26.69 5.27 14.22
N LEU A 190 -26.28 6.53 14.31
CA LEU A 190 -25.80 7.31 13.15
C LEU A 190 -24.36 6.98 12.74
N VAL A 191 -23.60 6.23 13.55
CA VAL A 191 -22.26 5.77 13.16
C VAL A 191 -22.36 4.39 12.53
N VAL A 192 -21.70 4.21 11.36
CA VAL A 192 -21.64 2.94 10.66
C VAL A 192 -20.23 2.65 10.17
N LEU A 193 -19.86 1.37 10.20
CA LEU A 193 -18.60 0.86 9.64
C LEU A 193 -18.88 0.11 8.34
N ILE A 194 -18.32 0.57 7.25
CA ILE A 194 -18.38 -0.13 5.97
C ILE A 194 -17.00 -0.75 5.68
N ILE A 195 -16.96 -2.08 5.54
CA ILE A 195 -15.76 -2.82 5.17
C ILE A 195 -15.85 -3.16 3.69
N ILE A 196 -14.95 -2.61 2.87
CA ILE A 196 -14.88 -2.89 1.42
C ILE A 196 -13.70 -3.82 1.14
N GLY A 197 -13.99 -4.96 0.49
CA GLY A 197 -12.98 -5.92 0.08
C GLY A 197 -13.52 -7.09 -0.72
N PRO A 198 -12.64 -7.97 -1.27
CA PRO A 198 -13.05 -9.11 -2.07
C PRO A 198 -13.88 -10.11 -1.25
N LYS A 199 -14.81 -10.78 -1.92
CA LYS A 199 -15.77 -11.75 -1.38
C LYS A 199 -15.09 -13.03 -0.87
N VAL A 200 -14.34 -12.97 0.21
CA VAL A 200 -13.83 -14.20 0.84
C VAL A 200 -14.02 -14.09 2.34
N MET A 201 -15.24 -14.32 2.84
CA MET A 201 -15.42 -15.02 4.12
C MET A 201 -16.88 -15.22 4.52
N LEU A 202 -17.28 -16.49 4.55
CA LEU A 202 -18.55 -16.96 5.14
C LEU A 202 -18.66 -16.63 6.65
N LEU A 203 -17.55 -16.38 7.34
CA LEU A 203 -17.50 -16.08 8.78
C LEU A 203 -18.04 -14.69 9.16
N LEU A 204 -18.03 -13.71 8.25
CA LEU A 204 -18.58 -12.38 8.50
C LEU A 204 -20.10 -12.30 8.34
N LEU A 205 -20.74 -13.34 7.79
CA LEU A 205 -22.20 -13.42 7.65
C LEU A 205 -22.93 -13.54 8.99
N CYS A 206 -22.22 -13.86 10.07
CA CYS A 206 -22.78 -13.95 11.42
C CYS A 206 -22.93 -12.59 12.12
N PHE A 207 -22.28 -11.53 11.62
CA PHE A 207 -22.44 -10.18 12.17
C PHE A 207 -23.66 -9.52 11.54
N SER A 208 -24.69 -9.35 12.35
CA SER A 208 -25.97 -8.76 11.97
C SER A 208 -25.80 -7.30 11.54
N ARG A 209 -26.59 -6.86 10.55
CA ARG A 209 -26.76 -5.44 10.20
C ARG A 209 -27.14 -4.56 11.41
N SER A 210 -27.72 -5.16 12.46
CA SER A 210 -28.03 -4.50 13.73
C SER A 210 -26.82 -4.04 14.52
N ALA A 211 -25.61 -4.49 14.15
CA ALA A 211 -24.34 -4.09 14.80
C ALA A 211 -23.69 -2.86 14.14
N GLY A 212 -24.34 -2.18 13.18
CA GLY A 212 -23.79 -1.02 12.47
C GLY A 212 -22.63 -1.33 11.53
N VAL A 213 -22.36 -2.60 11.25
CA VAL A 213 -21.24 -3.04 10.40
C VAL A 213 -21.77 -3.62 9.10
N TYR A 214 -21.30 -3.09 7.98
CA TYR A 214 -21.74 -3.47 6.64
C TYR A 214 -20.57 -3.96 5.81
N LEU A 215 -20.76 -5.06 5.11
CA LEU A 215 -19.79 -5.58 4.16
C LEU A 215 -20.17 -5.17 2.75
N ALA A 216 -19.25 -4.53 2.05
CA ALA A 216 -19.38 -4.19 0.64
C ALA A 216 -18.41 -5.02 -0.19
N GLN A 217 -18.86 -5.34 -1.41
CA GLN A 217 -17.97 -6.00 -2.39
C GLN A 217 -16.87 -5.04 -2.82
N GLU A 218 -15.81 -5.60 -3.35
CA GLU A 218 -14.76 -4.89 -4.02
C GLU A 218 -15.31 -3.91 -5.08
N ARG A 219 -14.74 -2.73 -5.12
CA ARG A 219 -15.15 -1.62 -5.99
C ARG A 219 -14.04 -1.24 -6.96
N SER A 220 -14.38 -0.53 -8.01
CA SER A 220 -13.39 0.16 -8.84
C SER A 220 -12.69 1.25 -8.02
N GLN A 221 -11.53 1.69 -8.48
CA GLN A 221 -10.79 2.77 -7.80
C GLN A 221 -11.63 4.06 -7.71
N GLU A 222 -12.35 4.39 -8.76
CA GLU A 222 -13.25 5.56 -8.81
C GLU A 222 -14.37 5.47 -7.78
N GLU A 223 -15.06 4.31 -7.72
CA GLU A 223 -16.12 4.08 -6.73
C GLU A 223 -15.57 4.12 -5.30
N LEU A 224 -14.35 3.60 -5.10
CA LEU A 224 -13.68 3.62 -3.81
C LEU A 224 -13.35 5.04 -3.37
N HIS A 225 -12.79 5.85 -4.25
CA HIS A 225 -12.49 7.26 -3.99
C HIS A 225 -13.78 8.08 -3.73
N ALA A 226 -14.86 7.79 -4.47
CA ALA A 226 -16.16 8.42 -4.21
C ALA A 226 -16.73 8.04 -2.82
N ALA A 227 -16.56 6.79 -2.39
CA ALA A 227 -16.92 6.34 -1.06
C ALA A 227 -16.07 7.00 0.04
N MET A 228 -14.74 7.09 -0.18
CA MET A 228 -13.83 7.77 0.74
C MET A 228 -14.23 9.23 0.98
N ARG A 229 -14.49 10.03 -0.07
CA ARG A 229 -14.88 11.44 0.05
C ARG A 229 -16.18 11.67 0.84
N ARG A 230 -17.03 10.65 0.91
CA ARG A 230 -18.31 10.70 1.67
C ARG A 230 -18.19 10.11 3.06
N SER A 231 -17.03 9.58 3.43
CA SER A 231 -16.84 8.98 4.74
C SER A 231 -16.41 10.02 5.77
N ALA A 232 -16.76 9.76 7.02
CA ALA A 232 -16.32 10.55 8.17
C ALA A 232 -14.81 10.37 8.39
N ALA A 233 -14.31 9.14 8.15
CA ALA A 233 -12.88 8.82 8.16
C ALA A 233 -12.58 7.51 7.41
N LEU A 234 -11.36 7.40 6.87
CA LEU A 234 -10.77 6.12 6.50
C LEU A 234 -10.20 5.43 7.75
N VAL A 235 -10.47 4.13 7.88
CA VAL A 235 -9.98 3.29 8.99
C VAL A 235 -8.95 2.30 8.49
N ASN A 236 -7.86 2.12 9.23
CA ASN A 236 -6.89 1.04 9.01
C ASN A 236 -6.71 0.22 10.28
N SER A 237 -7.04 -1.07 10.25
CA SER A 237 -6.96 -2.01 11.38
C SER A 237 -5.81 -3.01 11.28
N SER A 238 -4.96 -2.89 10.27
CA SER A 238 -3.88 -3.86 9.98
C SER A 238 -2.96 -4.08 11.18
N VAL A 239 -2.47 -5.30 11.33
CA VAL A 239 -1.42 -5.66 12.29
C VAL A 239 -0.02 -5.42 11.73
N SER A 240 0.11 -5.31 10.41
CA SER A 240 1.37 -5.05 9.72
C SER A 240 1.10 -4.42 8.35
N GLU A 241 1.84 -3.37 8.06
CA GLU A 241 1.88 -2.68 6.76
C GLU A 241 3.32 -2.33 6.41
N GLY A 242 3.66 -2.33 5.13
CA GLY A 242 4.88 -1.65 4.65
C GLY A 242 4.60 -0.15 4.55
N MET A 243 3.58 0.18 3.75
CA MET A 243 2.94 1.49 3.63
C MET A 243 1.52 1.27 3.10
N SER A 244 0.53 1.90 3.72
CA SER A 244 -0.86 1.75 3.29
C SER A 244 -1.20 2.76 2.19
N ALA A 245 -1.38 2.28 0.96
CA ALA A 245 -1.84 3.12 -0.14
C ALA A 245 -3.19 3.79 0.17
N ALA A 246 -4.12 3.06 0.80
CA ALA A 246 -5.43 3.60 1.17
C ALA A 246 -5.33 4.79 2.15
N ILE A 247 -4.33 4.80 3.05
CA ILE A 247 -4.08 5.95 3.94
C ILE A 247 -3.67 7.17 3.12
N LEU A 248 -2.72 7.01 2.21
CA LEU A 248 -2.25 8.11 1.37
C LEU A 248 -3.36 8.61 0.43
N GLU A 249 -4.15 7.70 -0.14
CA GLU A 249 -5.32 8.03 -0.95
C GLU A 249 -6.34 8.87 -0.15
N ALA A 250 -6.63 8.48 1.08
CA ALA A 250 -7.55 9.22 1.93
C ALA A 250 -7.01 10.62 2.26
N MET A 251 -5.73 10.74 2.62
CA MET A 251 -5.08 12.03 2.89
C MET A 251 -5.12 12.95 1.66
N ASP A 252 -4.84 12.41 0.47
CA ASP A 252 -4.88 13.18 -0.77
C ASP A 252 -6.32 13.58 -1.16
N LEU A 253 -7.31 12.78 -0.79
CA LEU A 253 -8.75 13.07 -0.95
C LEU A 253 -9.32 13.99 0.13
N GLU A 254 -8.47 14.50 1.03
CA GLU A 254 -8.90 15.34 2.16
C GLU A 254 -9.87 14.61 3.11
N VAL A 255 -9.67 13.30 3.27
CA VAL A 255 -10.44 12.45 4.18
C VAL A 255 -9.62 12.17 5.43
N PRO A 256 -10.17 12.38 6.65
CA PRO A 256 -9.47 12.05 7.89
C PRO A 256 -9.09 10.57 7.94
N VAL A 257 -7.94 10.29 8.54
CA VAL A 257 -7.43 8.92 8.72
C VAL A 257 -7.41 8.57 10.21
N VAL A 258 -7.96 7.39 10.53
CA VAL A 258 -7.88 6.77 11.86
C VAL A 258 -7.21 5.40 11.70
N ALA A 259 -5.96 5.28 12.09
CA ALA A 259 -5.14 4.12 11.81
C ALA A 259 -4.62 3.45 13.08
N ARG A 260 -4.48 2.11 13.04
CA ARG A 260 -3.87 1.37 14.14
C ARG A 260 -2.41 1.79 14.31
N ASP A 261 -1.97 1.97 15.57
CA ASP A 261 -0.59 2.31 15.91
C ASP A 261 0.32 1.10 15.66
N ILE A 262 0.83 1.04 14.44
CA ILE A 262 1.80 0.05 13.98
C ILE A 262 2.89 0.73 13.15
N PRO A 263 4.09 0.14 13.08
CA PRO A 263 5.22 0.73 12.37
C PRO A 263 4.93 1.27 10.96
N GLY A 264 4.20 0.51 10.13
CA GLY A 264 3.90 0.93 8.77
C GLY A 264 2.93 2.11 8.68
N ASN A 265 2.01 2.24 9.62
CA ASN A 265 1.09 3.37 9.67
C ASN A 265 1.75 4.62 10.28
N THR A 266 2.55 4.48 11.35
CA THR A 266 3.29 5.60 11.96
C THR A 266 4.39 6.17 11.04
N ALA A 267 4.75 5.46 9.98
CA ALA A 267 5.65 5.99 8.95
C ALA A 267 5.02 7.12 8.13
N VAL A 268 3.69 7.19 8.06
CA VAL A 268 2.94 8.18 7.25
C VAL A 268 1.91 8.97 8.07
N VAL A 269 1.46 8.43 9.20
CA VAL A 269 0.48 9.08 10.10
C VAL A 269 1.17 9.54 11.37
N GLN A 270 1.19 10.85 11.59
CA GLN A 270 1.58 11.47 12.85
C GLN A 270 0.30 11.80 13.64
N HIS A 271 0.19 11.22 14.86
CA HIS A 271 -0.99 11.36 15.70
C HIS A 271 -1.36 12.83 15.97
N GLU A 272 -2.63 13.19 15.76
CA GLU A 272 -3.19 14.55 15.87
C GLU A 272 -2.58 15.61 14.93
N VAL A 273 -1.68 15.22 14.05
CA VAL A 273 -1.05 16.12 13.06
C VAL A 273 -1.53 15.81 11.65
N THR A 274 -1.31 14.59 11.14
CA THR A 274 -1.72 14.16 9.81
C THR A 274 -2.82 13.11 9.82
N GLY A 275 -3.25 12.67 11.00
CA GLY A 275 -4.31 11.69 11.23
C GLY A 275 -4.36 11.30 12.69
N LEU A 276 -5.17 10.30 13.02
CA LEU A 276 -5.30 9.77 14.37
C LEU A 276 -4.79 8.34 14.45
N LEU A 277 -4.03 8.03 15.50
CA LEU A 277 -3.56 6.68 15.80
C LEU A 277 -4.31 6.11 17.00
N TYR A 278 -4.51 4.78 17.01
CA TYR A 278 -5.10 4.06 18.12
C TYR A 278 -4.41 2.72 18.35
N SER A 279 -4.29 2.30 19.61
CA SER A 279 -3.64 1.06 20.02
C SER A 279 -4.62 -0.02 20.47
N SER A 280 -5.88 0.34 20.76
CA SER A 280 -6.95 -0.58 21.16
C SER A 280 -8.29 -0.24 20.49
N PRO A 281 -9.25 -1.20 20.39
CA PRO A 281 -10.58 -0.92 19.89
C PRO A 281 -11.33 0.17 20.65
N GLN A 282 -11.17 0.24 21.97
CA GLN A 282 -11.78 1.28 22.82
C GLN A 282 -11.15 2.65 22.54
N GLU A 283 -9.86 2.70 22.31
CA GLU A 283 -9.19 3.93 21.91
C GLU A 283 -9.62 4.39 20.51
N PHE A 284 -9.82 3.45 19.56
CA PHE A 284 -10.41 3.76 18.26
C PHE A 284 -11.74 4.50 18.41
N VAL A 285 -12.65 3.99 19.23
CA VAL A 285 -13.95 4.64 19.47
C VAL A 285 -13.75 6.05 20.03
N ARG A 286 -12.89 6.20 21.06
CA ARG A 286 -12.64 7.50 21.70
C ARG A 286 -12.07 8.54 20.73
N VAL A 287 -11.06 8.20 19.94
CA VAL A 287 -10.45 9.15 18.97
C VAL A 287 -11.41 9.46 17.83
N SER A 288 -12.24 8.48 17.44
CA SER A 288 -13.26 8.67 16.40
C SER A 288 -14.40 9.57 16.87
N GLN A 289 -14.87 9.40 18.09
CA GLN A 289 -15.87 10.31 18.71
C GLN A 289 -15.34 11.75 18.77
N ARG A 290 -14.07 11.91 19.20
CA ARG A 290 -13.44 13.23 19.22
C ARG A 290 -13.33 13.83 17.81
N LEU A 291 -12.98 13.05 16.79
CA LEU A 291 -12.90 13.52 15.42
C LEU A 291 -14.25 14.04 14.88
N LEU A 292 -15.38 13.48 15.34
CA LEU A 292 -16.70 13.89 14.93
C LEU A 292 -17.15 15.22 15.55
N VAL A 293 -16.66 15.56 16.75
CA VAL A 293 -17.11 16.75 17.51
C VAL A 293 -16.09 17.89 17.51
N ASP A 294 -14.81 17.60 17.30
CA ASP A 294 -13.72 18.59 17.29
C ASP A 294 -13.38 18.99 15.85
N GLY A 295 -14.07 20.05 15.38
CA GLY A 295 -13.87 20.58 14.03
C GLY A 295 -12.44 21.07 13.75
N GLU A 296 -11.77 21.70 14.77
CA GLU A 296 -10.40 22.17 14.61
C GLU A 296 -9.40 21.01 14.47
N LEU A 297 -9.58 19.95 15.23
CA LEU A 297 -8.80 18.73 15.07
C LEU A 297 -8.99 18.14 13.68
N ARG A 298 -10.26 18.03 13.21
CA ARG A 298 -10.59 17.50 11.90
C ARG A 298 -9.94 18.29 10.78
N GLU A 299 -10.11 19.60 10.77
CA GLU A 299 -9.52 20.49 9.76
C GLU A 299 -7.99 20.39 9.75
N ARG A 300 -7.38 20.38 10.92
CA ARG A 300 -5.91 20.28 11.07
C ARG A 300 -5.36 18.98 10.50
N VAL A 301 -5.93 17.83 10.86
CA VAL A 301 -5.40 16.53 10.39
C VAL A 301 -5.61 16.34 8.90
N VAL A 302 -6.72 16.86 8.35
CA VAL A 302 -7.02 16.84 6.91
C VAL A 302 -6.03 17.70 6.15
N ALA A 303 -5.89 18.97 6.52
CA ALA A 303 -5.01 19.90 5.81
C ALA A 303 -3.54 19.46 5.87
N ASN A 304 -3.08 18.97 7.02
CA ASN A 304 -1.71 18.49 7.17
C ASN A 304 -1.50 17.14 6.45
N GLY A 305 -2.49 16.25 6.46
CA GLY A 305 -2.43 15.00 5.71
C GLY A 305 -2.30 15.25 4.21
N LYS A 306 -3.11 16.16 3.65
CA LYS A 306 -3.02 16.58 2.26
C LYS A 306 -1.64 17.15 1.92
N ARG A 307 -1.16 18.09 2.72
CA ARG A 307 0.17 18.68 2.54
C ARG A 307 1.28 17.63 2.59
N TYR A 308 1.21 16.69 3.54
CA TYR A 308 2.17 15.60 3.64
C TYR A 308 2.26 14.79 2.34
N VAL A 309 1.12 14.45 1.74
CA VAL A 309 1.09 13.72 0.47
C VAL A 309 1.69 14.58 -0.66
N GLU A 310 1.33 15.85 -0.76
CA GLU A 310 1.85 16.76 -1.79
C GLU A 310 3.38 16.94 -1.69
N GLU A 311 3.92 17.04 -0.48
CA GLU A 311 5.35 17.25 -0.25
C GLU A 311 6.19 15.97 -0.42
N HIS A 312 5.65 14.81 0.00
CA HIS A 312 6.44 13.58 0.09
C HIS A 312 6.05 12.52 -0.96
N HIS A 313 4.91 12.69 -1.64
CA HIS A 313 4.34 11.70 -2.54
C HIS A 313 4.00 12.28 -3.92
N SER A 314 4.88 13.12 -4.49
CA SER A 314 4.69 13.74 -5.81
C SER A 314 4.95 12.75 -6.95
N LEU A 315 4.00 12.62 -7.89
CA LEU A 315 4.12 11.80 -9.12
C LEU A 315 5.35 12.13 -9.94
N ASP A 316 5.66 13.41 -10.04
CA ASP A 316 6.79 13.88 -10.84
C ASP A 316 8.12 13.43 -10.22
N HIS A 317 8.25 13.54 -8.91
CA HIS A 317 9.44 13.04 -8.21
C HIS A 317 9.59 11.52 -8.33
N GLU A 318 8.49 10.77 -8.20
CA GLU A 318 8.53 9.30 -8.37
C GLU A 318 8.95 8.93 -9.79
N ARG A 319 8.34 9.58 -10.80
CA ARG A 319 8.68 9.37 -12.20
C ARG A 319 10.16 9.63 -12.49
N GLU A 320 10.66 10.80 -12.09
CA GLU A 320 12.06 11.17 -12.28
C GLU A 320 13.02 10.20 -11.57
N ALA A 321 12.64 9.74 -10.38
CA ALA A 321 13.46 8.80 -9.63
C ALA A 321 13.52 7.44 -10.32
N TYR A 322 12.40 6.89 -10.79
CA TYR A 322 12.43 5.62 -11.53
C TYR A 322 13.16 5.74 -12.87
N GLN A 323 13.04 6.88 -13.56
CA GLN A 323 13.81 7.13 -14.78
C GLN A 323 15.31 7.09 -14.50
N ARG A 324 15.79 7.82 -13.47
CA ARG A 324 17.21 7.78 -13.04
C ARG A 324 17.67 6.38 -12.62
N LEU A 325 16.81 5.62 -11.93
CA LEU A 325 17.15 4.25 -11.51
C LEU A 325 17.28 3.30 -12.69
N VAL A 326 16.39 3.40 -13.67
CA VAL A 326 16.46 2.60 -14.90
C VAL A 326 17.75 2.91 -15.68
N ASP A 327 18.21 4.17 -15.69
CA ASP A 327 19.48 4.54 -16.33
C ASP A 327 20.69 3.80 -15.71
N THR A 328 20.62 3.40 -14.44
CA THR A 328 21.68 2.59 -13.78
C THR A 328 21.73 1.13 -14.23
N LEU A 329 20.74 0.68 -15.00
CA LEU A 329 20.70 -0.65 -15.60
C LEU A 329 21.42 -0.72 -16.96
N HIS A 330 22.02 0.37 -17.43
CA HIS A 330 22.88 0.38 -18.61
C HIS A 330 24.29 -0.18 -18.35
#